data_d19e61acd62b05cdb21da3b62fc8628e
#
_entry.id   d19e61acd62b05cdb21da3b62fc8628e
#
_cell.length_a   1.000
_cell.length_b   1.000
_cell.length_c   1.000
_cell.angle_alpha   90.00
_cell.angle_beta   90.00
_cell.angle_gamma   90.00
#
_symmetry.space_group_name_H-M   'P 1'
#
loop_
_entity.id
_entity.type
_entity.pdbx_description
1 polymer ?
#
loop_
_entity_poly.entity_id
_entity_poly.type
_entity_poly.pdbx_seq_one_letter_code
_entity_poly.pdbx_strand_id
1 'polypeptide(L)'
;MTDSSPNPQEVIRLKALEDRLNARFARLERSHRRRGWLNAVLIVGLAGSLAMSGAIIFDPEIVRALTEIGDEVRVRRLVLESDDGTVRGLWQLDEEGTVRLSIHDASGHARMNLAVLEDGAPGISFADEDDRRRVVLGLLPDQTSTLVFADGDGIPRAVLGVSTQGSANLLFADDEGVSRVSVGLDASGAGNLTLPTAADLDREEQEEEAR
;
A
#
# COMPACT_ATOMS: atom_id res chain seq x y z
N MET A 1 35.08 -22.16 -8.40
CA MET A 1 34.71 -20.89 -9.07
C MET A 1 33.76 -21.27 -10.19
N THR A 2 32.44 -21.21 -9.89
CA THR A 2 31.39 -21.46 -10.89
C THR A 2 31.01 -20.13 -11.49
N ASP A 3 31.37 -19.96 -12.73
CA ASP A 3 31.00 -18.83 -13.59
C ASP A 3 29.49 -18.89 -13.87
N SER A 4 28.70 -18.05 -13.19
CA SER A 4 27.26 -17.91 -13.41
C SER A 4 26.99 -16.73 -14.35
N SER A 5 27.33 -16.91 -15.63
CA SER A 5 26.84 -15.99 -16.66
C SER A 5 25.33 -16.18 -16.83
N PRO A 6 24.52 -15.08 -16.84
CA PRO A 6 23.09 -15.19 -16.97
C PRO A 6 22.68 -15.83 -18.29
N ASN A 7 21.69 -16.72 -18.23
CA ASN A 7 21.17 -17.45 -19.39
C ASN A 7 20.71 -16.45 -20.48
N PRO A 8 21.25 -16.55 -21.72
CA PRO A 8 20.91 -15.64 -22.81
C PRO A 8 19.40 -15.53 -23.10
N GLN A 9 18.66 -16.60 -22.82
CA GLN A 9 17.18 -16.60 -22.97
C GLN A 9 16.45 -15.77 -21.91
N GLU A 10 16.97 -15.70 -20.68
CA GLU A 10 16.42 -14.83 -19.62
C GLU A 10 16.67 -13.36 -19.91
N VAL A 11 17.86 -13.02 -20.40
CA VAL A 11 18.20 -11.65 -20.78
C VAL A 11 17.29 -11.15 -21.92
N ILE A 12 17.01 -12.01 -22.91
CA ILE A 12 16.08 -11.66 -24.02
C ILE A 12 14.65 -11.46 -23.50
N ARG A 13 14.17 -12.29 -22.55
CA ARG A 13 12.85 -12.14 -21.94
C ARG A 13 12.70 -10.87 -21.11
N LEU A 14 13.72 -10.55 -20.30
CA LEU A 14 13.75 -9.32 -19.51
C LEU A 14 13.73 -8.08 -20.41
N LYS A 15 14.52 -8.06 -21.46
CA LYS A 15 14.55 -6.96 -22.43
C LYS A 15 13.22 -6.78 -23.17
N ALA A 16 12.56 -7.88 -23.55
CA ALA A 16 11.24 -7.84 -24.17
C ALA A 16 10.13 -7.35 -23.21
N LEU A 17 10.28 -7.61 -21.91
CA LEU A 17 9.36 -7.09 -20.87
C LEU A 17 9.56 -5.59 -20.65
N GLU A 18 10.79 -5.14 -20.60
CA GLU A 18 11.18 -3.73 -20.48
C GLU A 18 10.67 -2.91 -21.69
N ASP A 19 10.85 -3.42 -22.91
CA ASP A 19 10.33 -2.78 -24.11
C ASP A 19 8.80 -2.67 -24.13
N ARG A 20 8.08 -3.70 -23.61
CA ARG A 20 6.62 -3.67 -23.47
C ARG A 20 6.14 -2.66 -22.42
N LEU A 21 6.86 -2.56 -21.31
CA LEU A 21 6.56 -1.56 -20.27
C LEU A 21 6.80 -0.14 -20.79
N ASN A 22 7.93 0.11 -21.42
CA ASN A 22 8.26 1.41 -21.99
C ASN A 22 7.27 1.83 -23.09
N ALA A 23 6.81 0.89 -23.92
CA ALA A 23 5.79 1.15 -24.93
C ALA A 23 4.40 1.50 -24.30
N ARG A 24 4.06 0.91 -23.15
CA ARG A 24 2.84 1.26 -22.39
C ARG A 24 2.94 2.64 -21.76
N PHE A 25 4.07 2.97 -21.13
CA PHE A 25 4.30 4.32 -20.57
C PHE A 25 4.26 5.39 -21.65
N ALA A 26 4.88 5.17 -22.81
CA ALA A 26 4.86 6.11 -23.92
C ALA A 26 3.45 6.30 -24.54
N ARG A 27 2.53 5.32 -24.43
CA ARG A 27 1.12 5.48 -24.84
C ARG A 27 0.32 6.30 -23.82
N LEU A 28 0.56 6.09 -22.51
CA LEU A 28 -0.08 6.85 -21.44
C LEU A 28 0.32 8.33 -21.49
N GLU A 29 1.60 8.65 -21.65
CA GLU A 29 2.08 10.03 -21.78
C GLU A 29 1.47 10.77 -22.99
N ARG A 30 1.33 10.09 -24.13
CA ARG A 30 0.71 10.69 -25.33
C ARG A 30 -0.79 11.00 -25.14
N SER A 31 -1.51 10.17 -24.38
CA SER A 31 -2.93 10.38 -24.07
C SER A 31 -3.13 11.59 -23.13
N HIS A 32 -2.28 11.74 -22.12
CA HIS A 32 -2.33 12.89 -21.20
C HIS A 32 -1.96 14.22 -21.87
N ARG A 33 -0.96 14.25 -22.75
CA ARG A 33 -0.62 15.46 -23.52
C ARG A 33 -1.74 15.94 -24.44
N ARG A 34 -2.47 15.04 -25.09
CA ARG A 34 -3.61 15.43 -25.97
C ARG A 34 -4.79 15.98 -25.17
N ARG A 35 -5.14 15.40 -24.02
CA ARG A 35 -6.22 15.91 -23.14
C ARG A 35 -5.85 17.27 -22.52
N GLY A 36 -4.63 17.45 -22.05
CA GLY A 36 -4.16 18.72 -21.53
C GLY A 36 -4.19 19.85 -22.58
N TRP A 37 -3.82 19.58 -23.82
CA TRP A 37 -3.86 20.56 -24.90
C TRP A 37 -5.30 20.91 -25.32
N LEU A 38 -6.22 19.95 -25.39
CA LEU A 38 -7.63 20.19 -25.67
C LEU A 38 -8.29 21.05 -24.58
N ASN A 39 -8.02 20.79 -23.32
CA ASN A 39 -8.52 21.61 -22.21
C ASN A 39 -7.95 23.04 -22.25
N ALA A 40 -6.67 23.20 -22.56
CA ALA A 40 -6.05 24.52 -22.72
C ALA A 40 -6.66 25.29 -23.90
N VAL A 41 -6.92 24.65 -25.04
CA VAL A 41 -7.58 25.27 -26.19
C VAL A 41 -9.03 25.65 -25.89
N LEU A 42 -9.75 24.82 -25.13
CA LEU A 42 -11.13 25.09 -24.71
C LEU A 42 -11.21 26.28 -23.75
N ILE A 43 -10.29 26.40 -22.80
CA ILE A 43 -10.19 27.52 -21.86
C ILE A 43 -9.83 28.81 -22.60
N VAL A 44 -8.88 28.77 -23.54
CA VAL A 44 -8.50 29.93 -24.35
C VAL A 44 -9.63 30.32 -25.32
N GLY A 45 -10.35 29.36 -25.89
CA GLY A 45 -11.51 29.61 -26.75
C GLY A 45 -12.69 30.22 -26.00
N LEU A 46 -12.94 29.76 -24.74
CA LEU A 46 -13.98 30.33 -23.88
C LEU A 46 -13.62 31.77 -23.44
N ALA A 47 -12.36 32.02 -23.10
CA ALA A 47 -11.87 33.35 -22.76
C ALA A 47 -11.93 34.34 -23.95
N GLY A 48 -11.66 33.85 -25.17
CA GLY A 48 -11.77 34.63 -26.40
C GLY A 48 -13.20 34.98 -26.78
N SER A 49 -14.18 34.12 -26.56
CA SER A 49 -15.58 34.38 -26.85
C SER A 49 -16.24 35.35 -25.87
N LEU A 50 -15.77 35.39 -24.63
CA LEU A 50 -16.21 36.33 -23.59
C LEU A 50 -15.63 37.74 -23.79
N ALA A 51 -14.47 37.88 -24.42
CA ALA A 51 -13.86 39.19 -24.73
C ALA A 51 -14.60 39.91 -25.85
N MET A 52 -15.36 39.22 -26.70
CA MET A 52 -16.16 39.84 -27.79
C MET A 52 -17.56 40.31 -27.36
N SER A 53 -18.04 39.93 -26.19
CA SER A 53 -19.34 40.40 -25.64
C SER A 53 -19.04 41.43 -24.55
N GLY A 54 -19.02 42.70 -24.90
CA GLY A 54 -18.59 43.84 -24.10
C GLY A 54 -18.96 43.78 -22.61
N ALA A 55 -17.98 44.08 -21.76
CA ALA A 55 -18.06 44.43 -20.36
C ALA A 55 -18.49 43.31 -19.39
N ILE A 56 -17.69 42.23 -19.29
CA ILE A 56 -17.59 41.48 -18.05
C ILE A 56 -16.32 42.00 -17.35
N ILE A 57 -16.54 42.61 -16.17
CA ILE A 57 -15.48 42.98 -15.25
C ILE A 57 -14.78 41.68 -14.83
N PHE A 58 -13.65 41.39 -15.44
CA PHE A 58 -12.75 40.34 -14.97
C PHE A 58 -12.23 40.77 -13.60
N ASP A 59 -12.77 40.21 -12.53
CA ASP A 59 -12.16 40.37 -11.24
C ASP A 59 -10.78 39.67 -11.27
N PRO A 60 -9.67 40.45 -11.19
CA PRO A 60 -8.33 39.88 -11.29
C PRO A 60 -8.03 38.89 -10.16
N GLU A 61 -8.77 38.94 -9.04
CA GLU A 61 -8.65 37.94 -7.95
C GLU A 61 -9.19 36.57 -8.35
N ILE A 62 -10.27 36.51 -9.14
CA ILE A 62 -10.82 35.24 -9.65
C ILE A 62 -9.85 34.61 -10.66
N VAL A 63 -9.27 35.40 -11.55
CA VAL A 63 -8.28 34.90 -12.52
C VAL A 63 -7.01 34.42 -11.81
N ARG A 64 -6.59 35.12 -10.76
CA ARG A 64 -5.43 34.78 -9.94
C ARG A 64 -5.69 33.49 -9.15
N ALA A 65 -6.88 33.27 -8.57
CA ALA A 65 -7.27 32.06 -7.90
C ALA A 65 -7.35 30.82 -8.82
N LEU A 66 -7.61 31.03 -10.13
CA LEU A 66 -7.64 29.96 -11.14
C LEU A 66 -6.26 29.68 -11.77
N THR A 67 -5.29 30.60 -11.68
CA THR A 67 -3.95 30.45 -12.26
C THR A 67 -2.85 30.20 -11.24
N GLU A 68 -3.06 30.58 -9.98
CA GLU A 68 -2.22 30.13 -8.87
C GLU A 68 -2.67 28.73 -8.45
N ILE A 69 -2.24 27.71 -9.19
CA ILE A 69 -2.01 26.40 -8.56
C ILE A 69 -0.81 26.67 -7.65
N GLY A 70 -1.10 27.11 -6.42
CA GLY A 70 -0.08 27.36 -5.42
C GLY A 70 0.76 26.09 -5.23
N ASP A 71 2.02 26.25 -4.88
CA ASP A 71 2.94 25.15 -4.56
C ASP A 71 2.41 24.25 -3.42
N GLU A 72 1.25 24.58 -2.84
CA GLU A 72 0.67 23.92 -1.69
C GLU A 72 -0.86 23.78 -1.83
N VAL A 73 -1.38 22.57 -1.59
CA VAL A 73 -2.83 22.28 -1.47
C VAL A 73 -3.11 21.79 -0.05
N ARG A 74 -3.94 22.52 0.71
CA ARG A 74 -4.35 22.17 2.08
C ARG A 74 -5.76 21.61 2.08
N VAL A 75 -5.87 20.31 2.29
CA VAL A 75 -7.16 19.59 2.34
C VAL A 75 -7.20 18.64 3.54
N ARG A 76 -8.38 18.37 4.06
CA ARG A 76 -8.58 17.33 5.08
C ARG A 76 -8.83 15.97 4.44
N ARG A 77 -9.28 15.95 3.18
CA ARG A 77 -9.61 14.75 2.43
C ARG A 77 -9.34 14.99 0.95
N LEU A 78 -8.57 14.09 0.36
CA LEU A 78 -8.32 14.00 -1.07
C LEU A 78 -8.88 12.68 -1.57
N VAL A 79 -9.73 12.73 -2.60
CA VAL A 79 -10.36 11.55 -3.20
C VAL A 79 -9.94 11.43 -4.65
N LEU A 80 -9.50 10.24 -5.04
CA LEU A 80 -9.28 9.87 -6.43
C LEU A 80 -10.42 8.95 -6.85
N GLU A 81 -11.15 9.34 -7.88
CA GLU A 81 -12.29 8.60 -8.43
C GLU A 81 -12.05 8.23 -9.88
N SER A 82 -12.61 7.12 -10.31
CA SER A 82 -12.72 6.74 -11.72
C SER A 82 -13.90 7.46 -12.38
N ASP A 83 -14.01 7.36 -13.72
CA ASP A 83 -15.05 8.05 -14.49
C ASP A 83 -16.49 7.63 -14.11
N ASP A 84 -16.66 6.46 -13.51
CA ASP A 84 -17.94 5.90 -13.00
C ASP A 84 -18.26 6.31 -11.55
N GLY A 85 -17.41 7.12 -10.91
CA GLY A 85 -17.56 7.58 -9.54
C GLY A 85 -17.04 6.59 -8.48
N THR A 86 -16.42 5.48 -8.90
CA THR A 86 -15.80 4.55 -7.94
C THR A 86 -14.56 5.16 -7.30
N VAL A 87 -14.49 5.19 -5.98
CA VAL A 87 -13.30 5.67 -5.24
C VAL A 87 -12.15 4.70 -5.47
N ARG A 88 -11.02 5.22 -5.96
CA ARG A 88 -9.79 4.46 -6.27
C ARG A 88 -8.64 4.81 -5.35
N GLY A 89 -8.70 5.96 -4.70
CA GLY A 89 -7.73 6.40 -3.71
C GLY A 89 -8.35 7.40 -2.76
N LEU A 90 -7.95 7.32 -1.49
CA LEU A 90 -8.44 8.22 -0.46
C LEU A 90 -7.29 8.56 0.48
N TRP A 91 -6.99 9.85 0.62
CA TRP A 91 -6.08 10.36 1.64
C TRP A 91 -6.84 11.29 2.55
N GLN A 92 -6.88 10.98 3.84
CA GLN A 92 -7.68 11.73 4.79
C GLN A 92 -7.07 11.74 6.20
N LEU A 93 -7.47 12.76 6.96
CA LEU A 93 -7.39 12.80 8.41
C LEU A 93 -8.81 12.54 8.94
N ASP A 94 -9.01 11.45 9.70
CA ASP A 94 -10.31 11.14 10.30
C ASP A 94 -10.56 11.91 11.60
N GLU A 95 -11.74 11.71 12.20
CA GLU A 95 -12.16 12.41 13.41
C GLU A 95 -11.37 11.95 14.65
N GLU A 96 -10.85 10.74 14.62
CA GLU A 96 -10.02 10.12 15.65
C GLU A 96 -8.55 10.56 15.57
N GLY A 97 -8.16 11.39 14.59
CA GLY A 97 -6.79 11.87 14.41
C GLY A 97 -5.88 10.92 13.61
N THR A 98 -6.41 9.83 13.06
CA THR A 98 -5.66 8.94 12.18
C THR A 98 -5.47 9.56 10.79
N VAL A 99 -4.22 9.66 10.35
CA VAL A 99 -3.89 9.98 8.95
C VAL A 99 -3.86 8.68 8.15
N ARG A 100 -4.68 8.59 7.11
CA ARG A 100 -4.79 7.37 6.28
C ARG A 100 -4.73 7.67 4.79
N LEU A 101 -3.93 6.87 4.08
CA LEU A 101 -3.96 6.74 2.63
C LEU A 101 -4.44 5.34 2.28
N SER A 102 -5.55 5.21 1.56
CA SER A 102 -6.04 3.93 1.06
C SER A 102 -6.09 3.89 -0.47
N ILE A 103 -5.78 2.73 -1.03
CA ILE A 103 -5.86 2.45 -2.47
C ILE A 103 -6.86 1.32 -2.65
N HIS A 104 -7.80 1.55 -3.57
CA HIS A 104 -8.95 0.68 -3.80
C HIS A 104 -8.86 0.01 -5.17
N ASP A 105 -9.39 -1.20 -5.27
CA ASP A 105 -9.56 -1.91 -6.53
C ASP A 105 -10.73 -1.34 -7.37
N ALA A 106 -11.02 -1.97 -8.51
CA ALA A 106 -12.09 -1.53 -9.41
C ALA A 106 -13.49 -1.69 -8.79
N SER A 107 -13.64 -2.57 -7.80
CA SER A 107 -14.89 -2.83 -7.07
C SER A 107 -15.06 -1.89 -5.87
N GLY A 108 -14.06 -1.05 -5.57
CA GLY A 108 -14.08 -0.11 -4.45
C GLY A 108 -13.58 -0.69 -3.12
N HIS A 109 -13.09 -1.94 -3.09
CA HIS A 109 -12.50 -2.54 -1.87
C HIS A 109 -11.11 -1.97 -1.61
N ALA A 110 -10.83 -1.60 -0.36
CA ALA A 110 -9.52 -1.07 0.05
C ALA A 110 -8.49 -2.20 0.09
N ARG A 111 -7.59 -2.23 -0.92
CA ARG A 111 -6.56 -3.27 -1.07
C ARG A 111 -5.25 -2.94 -0.35
N MET A 112 -4.99 -1.67 -0.11
CA MET A 112 -3.79 -1.19 0.58
C MET A 112 -4.16 -0.01 1.47
N ASN A 113 -3.65 -0.03 2.71
CA ASN A 113 -3.79 1.08 3.65
C ASN A 113 -2.42 1.43 4.23
N LEU A 114 -2.06 2.71 4.18
CA LEU A 114 -0.97 3.31 4.94
C LEU A 114 -1.60 4.24 5.97
N ALA A 115 -1.28 4.07 7.25
CA ALA A 115 -1.86 4.88 8.32
C ALA A 115 -0.81 5.25 9.38
N VAL A 116 -1.03 6.41 10.01
CA VAL A 116 -0.45 6.75 11.31
C VAL A 116 -1.62 6.92 12.26
N LEU A 117 -1.71 6.03 13.25
CA LEU A 117 -2.80 5.99 14.21
C LEU A 117 -2.74 7.17 15.20
N GLU A 118 -3.78 7.39 16.00
CA GLU A 118 -3.83 8.44 17.01
C GLU A 118 -2.67 8.35 18.01
N ASP A 119 -2.26 7.13 18.39
CA ASP A 119 -1.10 6.86 19.28
C ASP A 119 0.26 7.05 18.60
N GLY A 120 0.29 7.47 17.34
CA GLY A 120 1.49 7.68 16.55
C GLY A 120 2.06 6.42 15.88
N ALA A 121 1.44 5.25 16.04
CA ALA A 121 1.90 4.00 15.45
C ALA A 121 1.73 4.00 13.92
N PRO A 122 2.81 3.96 13.12
CA PRO A 122 2.72 3.89 11.66
C PRO A 122 2.58 2.44 11.19
N GLY A 123 1.80 2.24 10.14
CA GLY A 123 1.68 0.92 9.54
C GLY A 123 1.16 0.94 8.10
N ILE A 124 1.48 -0.14 7.39
CA ILE A 124 0.93 -0.44 6.07
C ILE A 124 0.29 -1.82 6.11
N SER A 125 -0.86 -1.97 5.50
CA SER A 125 -1.53 -3.26 5.38
C SER A 125 -2.03 -3.50 3.96
N PHE A 126 -2.08 -4.78 3.59
CA PHE A 126 -2.66 -5.25 2.34
C PHE A 126 -3.82 -6.20 2.67
N ALA A 127 -4.95 -6.00 1.98
CA ALA A 127 -6.13 -6.81 2.14
C ALA A 127 -6.46 -7.62 0.87
N ASP A 128 -7.12 -8.75 1.04
CA ASP A 128 -7.68 -9.54 -0.04
C ASP A 128 -9.04 -8.97 -0.52
N GLU A 129 -9.74 -9.70 -1.39
CA GLU A 129 -11.03 -9.29 -1.94
C GLU A 129 -12.18 -9.34 -0.92
N ASP A 130 -11.98 -10.06 0.20
CA ASP A 130 -12.92 -10.16 1.33
C ASP A 130 -12.61 -9.14 2.44
N ASP A 131 -11.77 -8.12 2.17
CA ASP A 131 -11.30 -7.10 3.13
C ASP A 131 -10.49 -7.66 4.32
N ARG A 132 -10.00 -8.91 4.22
CA ARG A 132 -9.16 -9.52 5.25
C ARG A 132 -7.73 -9.06 5.10
N ARG A 133 -7.11 -8.60 6.17
CA ARG A 133 -5.70 -8.19 6.16
C ARG A 133 -4.80 -9.40 6.05
N ARG A 134 -4.07 -9.50 4.93
CA ARG A 134 -3.16 -10.60 4.62
C ARG A 134 -1.71 -10.30 4.97
N VAL A 135 -1.32 -9.03 4.91
CA VAL A 135 0.01 -8.56 5.29
C VAL A 135 -0.12 -7.29 6.09
N VAL A 136 0.60 -7.20 7.21
CA VAL A 136 0.71 -5.99 8.02
C VAL A 136 2.18 -5.75 8.35
N LEU A 137 2.67 -4.56 8.05
CA LEU A 137 3.99 -4.06 8.46
C LEU A 137 3.80 -2.78 9.26
N GLY A 138 4.40 -2.68 10.43
CA GLY A 138 4.28 -1.46 11.24
C GLY A 138 5.15 -1.47 12.48
N LEU A 139 5.01 -0.40 13.25
CA LEU A 139 5.51 -0.30 14.60
C LEU A 139 4.35 -0.49 15.59
N LEU A 140 4.57 -1.26 16.62
CA LEU A 140 3.67 -1.36 17.77
C LEU A 140 3.84 -0.14 18.69
N PRO A 141 2.91 0.11 19.64
CA PRO A 141 3.04 1.23 20.60
C PRO A 141 4.35 1.22 21.40
N ASP A 142 4.93 0.04 21.66
CA ASP A 142 6.23 -0.15 22.31
C ASP A 142 7.42 0.03 21.36
N GLN A 143 7.18 0.49 20.12
CA GLN A 143 8.15 0.68 19.03
C GLN A 143 8.77 -0.63 18.49
N THR A 144 8.22 -1.78 18.80
CA THR A 144 8.59 -3.05 18.19
C THR A 144 8.20 -3.02 16.70
N SER A 145 9.18 -3.24 15.82
CA SER A 145 8.91 -3.41 14.38
C SER A 145 8.30 -4.78 14.15
N THR A 146 7.21 -4.86 13.40
CA THR A 146 6.53 -6.13 13.12
C THR A 146 6.14 -6.27 11.66
N LEU A 147 6.25 -7.50 11.13
CA LEU A 147 5.72 -7.91 9.82
C LEU A 147 4.92 -9.19 10.03
N VAL A 148 3.64 -9.14 9.69
CA VAL A 148 2.69 -10.23 9.86
C VAL A 148 2.21 -10.69 8.50
N PHE A 149 2.15 -12.00 8.29
CA PHE A 149 1.46 -12.67 7.19
C PHE A 149 0.32 -13.48 7.76
N ALA A 150 -0.89 -13.28 7.24
CA ALA A 150 -2.09 -14.01 7.61
C ALA A 150 -2.59 -14.89 6.45
N ASP A 151 -3.29 -15.97 6.79
CA ASP A 151 -3.95 -16.83 5.83
C ASP A 151 -5.28 -16.27 5.30
N GLY A 152 -6.04 -17.07 4.54
CA GLY A 152 -7.32 -16.69 3.95
C GLY A 152 -8.40 -16.37 4.98
N ASP A 153 -8.28 -16.85 6.20
CA ASP A 153 -9.21 -16.60 7.30
C ASP A 153 -8.79 -15.41 8.17
N GLY A 154 -7.63 -14.78 7.86
CA GLY A 154 -7.09 -13.66 8.60
C GLY A 154 -6.27 -14.07 9.83
N ILE A 155 -5.98 -15.38 10.00
CA ILE A 155 -5.19 -15.91 11.10
C ILE A 155 -3.69 -15.64 10.82
N PRO A 156 -2.94 -15.00 11.73
CA PRO A 156 -1.50 -14.81 11.56
C PRO A 156 -0.76 -16.15 11.51
N ARG A 157 -0.05 -16.41 10.39
CA ARG A 157 0.69 -17.65 10.13
C ARG A 157 2.21 -17.46 10.24
N ALA A 158 2.70 -16.26 9.95
CA ALA A 158 4.11 -15.92 10.14
C ALA A 158 4.23 -14.49 10.67
N VAL A 159 5.06 -14.33 11.70
CA VAL A 159 5.32 -13.02 12.33
C VAL A 159 6.82 -12.84 12.50
N LEU A 160 7.35 -11.76 11.92
CA LEU A 160 8.70 -11.28 12.18
C LEU A 160 8.61 -10.05 13.08
N GLY A 161 9.31 -10.07 14.21
CA GLY A 161 9.36 -8.95 15.15
C GLY A 161 10.80 -8.59 15.53
N VAL A 162 11.06 -7.28 15.67
CA VAL A 162 12.34 -6.77 16.21
C VAL A 162 12.02 -5.76 17.29
N SER A 163 12.40 -6.07 18.54
CA SER A 163 12.17 -5.19 19.69
C SER A 163 13.17 -4.05 19.76
N THR A 164 12.84 -3.02 20.53
CA THR A 164 13.75 -1.89 20.81
C THR A 164 14.99 -2.28 21.57
N GLN A 165 14.98 -3.41 22.28
CA GLN A 165 16.13 -3.96 22.99
C GLN A 165 17.03 -4.83 22.10
N GLY A 166 16.69 -5.01 20.82
CA GLY A 166 17.49 -5.74 19.83
C GLY A 166 17.19 -7.23 19.75
N SER A 167 16.18 -7.76 20.46
CA SER A 167 15.70 -9.12 20.21
C SER A 167 14.97 -9.18 18.86
N ALA A 168 15.19 -10.24 18.09
CA ALA A 168 14.58 -10.45 16.80
C ALA A 168 14.03 -11.88 16.70
N ASN A 169 12.76 -12.05 16.33
CA ASN A 169 12.11 -13.35 16.25
C ASN A 169 11.30 -13.50 14.98
N LEU A 170 11.41 -14.66 14.35
CA LEU A 170 10.50 -15.14 13.32
C LEU A 170 9.72 -16.32 13.89
N LEU A 171 8.39 -16.21 13.84
CA LEU A 171 7.46 -17.15 14.43
C LEU A 171 6.54 -17.69 13.32
N PHE A 172 6.24 -18.98 13.38
CA PHE A 172 5.23 -19.63 12.55
C PHE A 172 4.14 -20.25 13.45
N ALA A 173 2.89 -20.03 13.07
CA ALA A 173 1.71 -20.53 13.75
C ALA A 173 0.89 -21.48 12.88
N ASP A 174 0.13 -22.35 13.54
CA ASP A 174 -0.85 -23.23 12.89
C ASP A 174 -2.13 -22.48 12.51
N ASP A 175 -3.15 -23.20 12.06
CA ASP A 175 -4.46 -22.67 11.67
C ASP A 175 -5.32 -22.22 12.87
N GLU A 176 -4.97 -22.63 14.09
CA GLU A 176 -5.57 -22.15 15.33
C GLU A 176 -4.87 -20.88 15.87
N GLY A 177 -3.78 -20.43 15.21
CA GLY A 177 -2.95 -19.28 15.64
C GLY A 177 -1.95 -19.63 16.76
N VAL A 178 -1.76 -20.92 17.06
CA VAL A 178 -0.80 -21.37 18.07
C VAL A 178 0.60 -21.39 17.48
N SER A 179 1.57 -20.76 18.16
CA SER A 179 2.96 -20.76 17.72
C SER A 179 3.56 -22.15 17.79
N ARG A 180 4.03 -22.67 16.65
CA ARG A 180 4.64 -24.01 16.52
C ARG A 180 6.15 -23.95 16.37
N VAL A 181 6.65 -22.97 15.66
CA VAL A 181 8.07 -22.80 15.38
C VAL A 181 8.46 -21.38 15.64
N SER A 182 9.56 -21.16 16.35
CA SER A 182 10.19 -19.84 16.40
C SER A 182 11.70 -19.95 16.27
N VAL A 183 12.29 -18.97 15.60
CA VAL A 183 13.73 -18.79 15.49
C VAL A 183 14.06 -17.33 15.71
N GLY A 184 15.12 -17.05 16.49
CA GLY A 184 15.46 -15.66 16.75
C GLY A 184 16.73 -15.49 17.57
N LEU A 185 16.92 -14.23 17.95
CA LEU A 185 17.99 -13.79 18.86
C LEU A 185 17.35 -13.04 20.03
N ASP A 186 17.87 -13.26 21.21
CA ASP A 186 17.54 -12.42 22.35
C ASP A 186 18.32 -11.09 22.33
N ALA A 187 18.07 -10.21 23.30
CA ALA A 187 18.73 -8.91 23.40
C ALA A 187 20.25 -9.00 23.62
N SER A 188 20.77 -10.15 24.08
CA SER A 188 22.21 -10.41 24.23
C SER A 188 22.86 -10.93 22.92
N GLY A 189 22.06 -11.25 21.90
CA GLY A 189 22.50 -11.88 20.66
C GLY A 189 22.57 -13.40 20.72
N ALA A 190 22.09 -14.02 21.82
CA ALA A 190 22.02 -15.48 21.90
C ALA A 190 20.87 -16.00 21.02
N GLY A 191 21.20 -16.98 20.17
CA GLY A 191 20.24 -17.63 19.27
C GLY A 191 19.31 -18.55 20.04
N ASN A 192 18.04 -18.57 19.65
CA ASN A 192 17.05 -19.53 20.11
C ASN A 192 16.33 -20.17 18.91
N LEU A 193 15.94 -21.42 19.09
CA LEU A 193 15.10 -22.19 18.16
C LEU A 193 14.12 -23.00 18.98
N THR A 194 12.85 -22.77 18.78
CA THR A 194 11.76 -23.57 19.37
C THR A 194 11.10 -24.38 18.26
N LEU A 195 10.98 -25.67 18.50
CA LEU A 195 10.27 -26.62 17.64
C LEU A 195 9.27 -27.38 18.50
N PRO A 196 8.16 -27.89 17.92
CA PRO A 196 7.26 -28.78 18.62
C PRO A 196 8.02 -30.02 19.08
N THR A 197 7.78 -30.45 20.31
CA THR A 197 8.34 -31.71 20.83
C THR A 197 7.45 -32.90 20.42
N ALA A 198 8.00 -34.14 20.48
CA ALA A 198 7.19 -35.32 20.22
C ALA A 198 5.97 -35.39 21.17
N ALA A 199 6.12 -34.95 22.42
CA ALA A 199 5.03 -34.92 23.40
C ALA A 199 3.93 -33.91 23.06
N ASP A 200 4.27 -32.80 22.36
CA ASP A 200 3.29 -31.83 21.87
C ASP A 200 2.50 -32.42 20.73
N LEU A 201 3.15 -33.13 19.80
CA LEU A 201 2.52 -33.81 18.67
C LEU A 201 1.62 -34.94 19.12
N ASP A 202 2.07 -35.81 20.07
CA ASP A 202 1.27 -36.89 20.62
C ASP A 202 -0.02 -36.38 21.32
N ARG A 203 0.04 -35.22 21.94
CA ARG A 203 -1.11 -34.60 22.61
C ARG A 203 -2.15 -34.12 21.61
N GLU A 204 -1.70 -33.53 20.51
CA GLU A 204 -2.57 -33.06 19.43
C GLU A 204 -3.31 -34.23 18.76
N GLU A 205 -2.62 -35.31 18.43
CA GLU A 205 -3.26 -36.52 17.88
C GLU A 205 -4.34 -37.06 18.80
N GLN A 206 -4.12 -37.04 20.13
CA GLN A 206 -5.12 -37.49 21.11
C GLN A 206 -6.33 -36.55 21.23
N GLU A 207 -6.11 -35.23 21.08
CA GLU A 207 -7.21 -34.25 21.10
C GLU A 207 -8.03 -34.29 19.82
N GLU A 208 -7.41 -34.60 18.67
CA GLU A 208 -8.11 -34.75 17.38
C GLU A 208 -8.94 -36.03 17.34
N GLU A 209 -8.42 -37.13 17.89
CA GLU A 209 -9.19 -38.39 18.04
C GLU A 209 -10.40 -38.29 19.01
N ALA A 210 -10.38 -37.29 19.90
CA ALA A 210 -11.45 -37.08 20.91
C ALA A 210 -12.58 -36.16 20.43
N ARG A 211 -12.42 -35.52 19.26
CA ARG A 211 -13.43 -34.64 18.63
C ARG A 211 -14.29 -35.37 17.65
#